data_b0074d53cefd6af2a13fd2c85de05b58
#
_entry.id   b0074d53cefd6af2a13fd2c85de05b58
#
_cell.length_a   1.000
_cell.length_b   1.000
_cell.length_c   1.000
_cell.angle_alpha   90.00
_cell.angle_beta   90.00
_cell.angle_gamma   90.00
#
_symmetry.space_group_name_H-M   'P 1'
#
loop_
_entity.id
_entity.type
_entity.pdbx_description
1 polymer ?
#
loop_
_entity_poly.entity_id
_entity_poly.type
_entity_poly.pdbx_seq_one_letter_code
_entity_poly.pdbx_strand_id
1 'polypeptide(L)'
;MKQTISVLVENQAGVLNGITGLFSRRAFNIESLAVGVTDDPTISRITIIVDSGNSVVEQVEKQLNKLEDVVDIKMLKENPGLDVGLHLVITSEWENVKWRPLTHCPSLTDENGYFYPMMFPNPAYPGQSIMEQKWDIKEIEQEFRAQIETTLKSIPQLSHLSGHMLSTGFSKEVNELVQRLAKEYNLPSIDRMDSSKDYRFTYIGYDGPKRTAEEKEASFIKALEKLQPGQRYLFLDHPALDNDEMKTVFHIGYEDVALDRQGVTDLLTSPRIRKAIEDKGIKLISINQLTKGLPRAAATPKLDKAMNRYLDAVKKAGQDLHSIMIVQHGNVIAEEWMGEGKEDEPHILNSVSKTFTATAVGLAASEGRLKLTDTVISFFPDKLPATVSENLAAMTVRDLLTMNCGHDTDPTGTVRKKADADWVQEFLAFPVEHKPGTFYTYNSLGTYMLSAIVQKVTGEKVVDYLYPRLFRPLGIVNARWQESPQGINTGGWGLYLKTEDLAKMGQLFLQKGNWNGQQILPEEWVKEASACQVPSLPAGMKPEMLQKAKMSAKTSD
;
A
#
# COMPACT_ATOMS: atom_id res chain seq x y z
N MET A 1 15.55 25.51 19.06
CA MET A 1 14.70 24.58 19.87
C MET A 1 15.32 23.21 19.72
N LYS A 2 15.66 22.54 20.84
CA LYS A 2 16.27 21.21 20.80
C LYS A 2 15.26 20.19 20.31
N GLN A 3 15.64 19.38 19.33
CA GLN A 3 14.82 18.31 18.80
C GLN A 3 15.64 17.00 18.81
N THR A 4 14.95 15.90 19.10
CA THR A 4 15.56 14.57 19.15
C THR A 4 15.11 13.76 17.94
N ILE A 5 16.06 13.22 17.21
CA ILE A 5 15.87 12.34 16.06
C ILE A 5 16.38 10.96 16.46
N SER A 6 15.55 9.93 16.37
CA SER A 6 15.94 8.54 16.59
C SER A 6 15.91 7.80 15.27
N VAL A 7 16.99 7.11 14.94
CA VAL A 7 17.17 6.40 13.66
C VAL A 7 17.63 4.99 13.94
N LEU A 8 16.93 3.99 13.39
CA LEU A 8 17.39 2.61 13.36
C LEU A 8 18.21 2.40 12.08
N VAL A 9 19.38 1.84 12.24
CA VAL A 9 20.36 1.64 11.16
C VAL A 9 21.00 0.27 11.22
N GLU A 10 21.53 -0.21 10.09
CA GLU A 10 22.36 -1.40 10.08
C GLU A 10 23.61 -1.21 10.97
N ASN A 11 23.91 -2.19 11.82
CA ASN A 11 25.09 -2.16 12.72
C ASN A 11 26.36 -2.53 11.95
N GLN A 12 26.79 -1.66 11.05
CA GLN A 12 27.97 -1.86 10.21
C GLN A 12 28.98 -0.73 10.36
N ALA A 13 30.24 -1.06 10.11
CA ALA A 13 31.32 -0.07 10.12
C ALA A 13 31.07 0.99 9.04
N GLY A 14 31.11 2.29 9.42
CA GLY A 14 30.93 3.41 8.51
C GLY A 14 29.54 4.05 8.52
N VAL A 15 28.49 3.39 8.99
CA VAL A 15 27.11 3.94 9.02
C VAL A 15 27.03 5.20 9.86
N LEU A 16 27.59 5.18 11.07
CA LEU A 16 27.66 6.39 11.92
C LEU A 16 28.38 7.55 11.20
N ASN A 17 29.47 7.23 10.49
CA ASN A 17 30.22 8.23 9.73
C ASN A 17 29.42 8.78 8.53
N GLY A 18 28.63 7.94 7.89
CA GLY A 18 27.67 8.34 6.84
C GLY A 18 26.65 9.35 7.37
N ILE A 19 26.04 9.06 8.51
CA ILE A 19 25.06 9.93 9.18
C ILE A 19 25.69 11.23 9.65
N THR A 20 26.77 11.19 10.43
CA THR A 20 27.44 12.40 10.92
C THR A 20 28.00 13.25 9.78
N GLY A 21 28.49 12.62 8.72
CA GLY A 21 28.94 13.29 7.49
C GLY A 21 27.80 14.01 6.76
N LEU A 22 26.55 13.49 6.83
CA LEU A 22 25.37 14.15 6.30
C LEU A 22 25.07 15.46 7.05
N PHE A 23 25.18 15.47 8.38
CA PHE A 23 25.01 16.66 9.21
C PHE A 23 26.12 17.67 8.94
N SER A 24 27.38 17.24 8.90
CA SER A 24 28.55 18.08 8.66
C SER A 24 28.50 18.77 7.30
N ARG A 25 28.15 18.06 6.23
CA ARG A 25 28.05 18.63 4.87
C ARG A 25 26.97 19.72 4.74
N ARG A 26 26.04 19.80 5.67
CA ARG A 26 24.91 20.75 5.66
C ARG A 26 25.00 21.77 6.78
N ALA A 27 26.11 21.79 7.50
CA ALA A 27 26.34 22.68 8.63
C ALA A 27 25.26 22.57 9.74
N PHE A 28 24.67 21.36 9.92
CA PHE A 28 23.79 21.11 11.03
C PHE A 28 24.60 20.77 12.28
N ASN A 29 24.37 21.48 13.38
CA ASN A 29 25.05 21.20 14.63
C ASN A 29 24.38 20.06 15.39
N ILE A 30 25.16 19.05 15.76
CA ILE A 30 24.74 17.95 16.64
C ILE A 30 25.11 18.35 18.07
N GLU A 31 24.11 18.50 18.94
CA GLU A 31 24.35 18.80 20.36
C GLU A 31 24.62 17.54 21.19
N SER A 32 23.98 16.43 20.82
CA SER A 32 24.18 15.14 21.47
C SER A 32 24.00 14.01 20.45
N LEU A 33 24.81 12.97 20.60
CA LEU A 33 24.76 11.79 19.78
C LEU A 33 24.97 10.57 20.68
N ALA A 34 24.00 9.66 20.69
CA ALA A 34 24.09 8.37 21.35
C ALA A 34 23.87 7.25 20.33
N VAL A 35 24.68 6.21 20.41
CA VAL A 35 24.57 5.02 19.55
C VAL A 35 24.57 3.79 20.44
N GLY A 36 23.59 2.95 20.27
CA GLY A 36 23.48 1.66 20.95
C GLY A 36 23.03 0.57 19.99
N VAL A 37 23.57 -0.62 20.14
CA VAL A 37 23.09 -1.82 19.44
C VAL A 37 21.72 -2.17 20.02
N THR A 38 20.74 -2.52 19.17
CA THR A 38 19.45 -3.04 19.60
C THR A 38 19.56 -4.54 19.97
N ASP A 39 18.47 -5.19 20.32
CA ASP A 39 18.47 -6.64 20.57
C ASP A 39 18.79 -7.45 19.33
N ASP A 40 18.57 -6.90 18.16
CA ASP A 40 19.14 -7.43 16.92
C ASP A 40 20.58 -6.90 16.78
N PRO A 41 21.61 -7.76 16.93
CA PRO A 41 23.00 -7.33 16.84
C PRO A 41 23.37 -6.76 15.46
N THR A 42 22.52 -6.92 14.46
CA THR A 42 22.68 -6.35 13.11
C THR A 42 22.15 -4.93 13.01
N ILE A 43 21.42 -4.44 14.03
CA ILE A 43 20.77 -3.13 14.04
C ILE A 43 21.25 -2.28 15.22
N SER A 44 21.55 -1.02 14.94
CA SER A 44 21.88 0.00 15.94
C SER A 44 20.83 1.12 15.94
N ARG A 45 20.55 1.66 17.12
CA ARG A 45 19.77 2.88 17.29
C ARG A 45 20.72 4.07 17.44
N ILE A 46 20.53 5.09 16.63
CA ILE A 46 21.25 6.36 16.74
C ILE A 46 20.24 7.43 17.19
N THR A 47 20.51 8.02 18.34
CA THR A 47 19.72 9.14 18.88
C THR A 47 20.52 10.43 18.74
N ILE A 48 19.98 11.42 18.04
CA ILE A 48 20.66 12.66 17.68
C ILE A 48 19.84 13.82 18.24
N ILE A 49 20.46 14.72 19.02
CA ILE A 49 19.84 15.97 19.45
C ILE A 49 20.44 17.11 18.63
N VAL A 50 19.56 17.90 18.00
CA VAL A 50 19.93 19.09 17.21
C VAL A 50 19.23 20.33 17.76
N ASP A 51 19.92 21.46 17.79
CA ASP A 51 19.29 22.74 18.09
C ASP A 51 18.99 23.49 16.79
N SER A 52 17.75 23.33 16.31
CA SER A 52 17.35 23.93 15.04
C SER A 52 15.83 24.07 14.92
N GLY A 53 15.38 24.96 14.03
CA GLY A 53 13.95 25.10 13.72
C GLY A 53 13.36 23.92 12.96
N ASN A 54 12.02 23.77 12.96
CA ASN A 54 11.28 22.64 12.37
C ASN A 54 11.68 22.34 10.89
N SER A 55 11.98 23.36 10.10
CA SER A 55 12.38 23.20 8.69
C SER A 55 13.71 22.44 8.51
N VAL A 56 14.58 22.47 9.51
CA VAL A 56 15.88 21.78 9.47
C VAL A 56 15.70 20.29 9.78
N VAL A 57 14.81 19.95 10.72
CA VAL A 57 14.53 18.56 11.08
C VAL A 57 13.86 17.83 9.92
N GLU A 58 12.89 18.45 9.25
CA GLU A 58 12.28 17.88 8.03
C GLU A 58 13.31 17.64 6.92
N GLN A 59 14.32 18.53 6.79
CA GLN A 59 15.41 18.32 5.83
C GLN A 59 16.33 17.18 6.26
N VAL A 60 16.61 17.05 7.55
CA VAL A 60 17.43 15.96 8.10
C VAL A 60 16.72 14.62 7.91
N GLU A 61 15.43 14.52 8.27
CA GLU A 61 14.63 13.30 8.05
C GLU A 61 14.58 12.88 6.57
N LYS A 62 14.33 13.84 5.66
CA LYS A 62 14.35 13.58 4.21
C LYS A 62 15.70 13.08 3.70
N GLN A 63 16.79 13.42 4.38
CA GLN A 63 18.12 12.98 3.98
C GLN A 63 18.54 11.68 4.65
N LEU A 64 18.12 11.44 5.90
CA LEU A 64 18.30 10.17 6.60
C LEU A 64 17.56 9.05 5.86
N ASN A 65 16.33 9.32 5.41
CA ASN A 65 15.52 8.39 4.62
C ASN A 65 16.11 8.05 3.23
N LYS A 66 17.17 8.73 2.80
CA LYS A 66 17.92 8.39 1.56
C LYS A 66 19.10 7.47 1.79
N LEU A 67 19.45 7.22 3.05
CA LEU A 67 20.53 6.29 3.38
C LEU A 67 19.95 4.87 3.33
N GLU A 68 20.64 3.98 2.64
CA GLU A 68 20.24 2.57 2.49
C GLU A 68 20.17 1.82 3.83
N ASP A 69 20.84 2.36 4.84
CA ASP A 69 20.99 1.77 6.17
C ASP A 69 19.82 2.09 7.15
N VAL A 70 18.80 2.84 6.74
CA VAL A 70 17.63 3.19 7.59
C VAL A 70 16.54 2.14 7.46
N VAL A 71 16.27 1.40 8.53
CA VAL A 71 15.54 0.12 8.55
C VAL A 71 14.01 0.24 8.66
N ASP A 72 13.45 1.16 9.47
CA ASP A 72 12.01 1.17 9.80
C ASP A 72 11.08 1.42 8.60
N ILE A 73 11.36 2.44 7.81
CA ILE A 73 10.56 2.74 6.60
C ILE A 73 10.82 1.69 5.51
N LYS A 74 12.02 1.13 5.48
CA LYS A 74 12.42 0.07 4.55
C LYS A 74 11.59 -1.19 4.77
N MET A 75 11.41 -1.65 6.01
CA MET A 75 10.60 -2.84 6.32
C MET A 75 9.16 -2.75 5.80
N LEU A 76 8.49 -1.62 5.97
CA LEU A 76 7.12 -1.43 5.48
C LEU A 76 7.06 -1.36 3.95
N LYS A 77 8.07 -0.77 3.30
CA LYS A 77 8.19 -0.73 1.83
C LYS A 77 8.48 -2.11 1.24
N GLU A 78 9.29 -2.92 1.92
CA GLU A 78 9.63 -4.28 1.51
C GLU A 78 8.48 -5.28 1.78
N ASN A 79 7.57 -4.93 2.68
CA ASN A 79 6.39 -5.74 3.01
C ASN A 79 5.08 -4.97 2.71
N PRO A 80 4.81 -4.60 1.47
CA PRO A 80 3.63 -3.82 1.10
C PRO A 80 2.31 -4.56 1.32
N GLY A 81 2.38 -5.85 1.62
CA GLY A 81 1.22 -6.68 1.98
C GLY A 81 0.77 -6.55 3.44
N LEU A 82 1.55 -5.87 4.29
CA LEU A 82 1.12 -5.61 5.67
C LEU A 82 -0.03 -4.61 5.67
N ASP A 83 -1.09 -4.96 6.40
CA ASP A 83 -2.18 -4.04 6.69
C ASP A 83 -1.77 -3.12 7.84
N VAL A 84 -1.66 -1.83 7.57
CA VAL A 84 -1.15 -0.84 8.52
C VAL A 84 -2.26 0.13 8.89
N GLY A 85 -2.52 0.29 10.20
CA GLY A 85 -3.38 1.33 10.75
C GLY A 85 -2.56 2.45 11.38
N LEU A 86 -3.07 3.67 11.35
CA LEU A 86 -2.54 4.78 12.14
C LEU A 86 -3.27 4.88 13.47
N HIS A 87 -2.51 4.76 14.56
CA HIS A 87 -3.00 4.97 15.91
C HIS A 87 -2.85 6.45 16.28
N LEU A 88 -3.92 7.23 16.12
CA LEU A 88 -3.95 8.67 16.41
C LEU A 88 -3.72 8.93 17.90
N VAL A 89 -2.79 9.80 18.22
CA VAL A 89 -2.32 10.01 19.59
C VAL A 89 -2.32 11.48 19.96
N ILE A 90 -2.81 11.80 21.19
CA ILE A 90 -2.74 13.11 21.81
C ILE A 90 -2.37 13.02 23.30
N THR A 91 -1.81 11.89 23.72
CA THR A 91 -1.32 11.65 25.09
C THR A 91 0.08 11.06 25.06
N SER A 92 0.83 11.14 26.16
CA SER A 92 2.20 10.63 26.30
C SER A 92 2.41 10.06 27.70
N GLU A 93 1.90 8.86 27.95
CA GLU A 93 1.72 8.25 29.26
C GLU A 93 3.00 7.75 29.93
N TRP A 94 4.05 7.44 29.17
CA TRP A 94 5.23 6.80 29.71
C TRP A 94 6.12 7.77 30.53
N GLU A 95 6.70 7.32 31.64
CA GLU A 95 7.52 8.19 32.51
C GLU A 95 8.81 8.64 31.82
N ASN A 96 9.52 7.72 31.17
CA ASN A 96 10.84 7.97 30.60
C ASN A 96 10.82 8.25 29.09
N VAL A 97 9.67 8.06 28.44
CA VAL A 97 9.52 8.25 26.98
C VAL A 97 8.36 9.18 26.73
N LYS A 98 8.67 10.43 26.41
CA LYS A 98 7.67 11.46 26.15
C LYS A 98 7.77 11.92 24.69
N TRP A 99 6.64 12.15 24.06
CA TRP A 99 6.58 12.72 22.72
C TRP A 99 5.80 14.00 22.65
N ARG A 100 6.12 14.78 21.64
CA ARG A 100 5.53 16.08 21.36
C ARG A 100 4.61 15.97 20.17
N PRO A 101 3.63 16.88 20.05
CA PRO A 101 2.83 16.98 18.83
C PRO A 101 3.68 17.31 17.61
N LEU A 102 3.19 16.95 16.44
CA LEU A 102 3.75 17.35 15.15
C LEU A 102 3.46 18.81 14.84
N THR A 103 2.44 19.39 15.50
CA THR A 103 1.96 20.75 15.28
C THR A 103 2.04 21.59 16.56
N HIS A 104 1.72 22.90 16.45
CA HIS A 104 1.60 23.75 17.62
C HIS A 104 0.20 23.62 18.21
N CYS A 105 0.07 22.88 19.32
CA CYS A 105 -1.20 22.65 20.01
C CYS A 105 -1.05 22.78 21.54
N PRO A 106 -0.91 24.02 22.05
CA PRO A 106 -0.66 24.29 23.46
C PRO A 106 -1.81 23.83 24.39
N SER A 107 -3.03 23.67 23.89
CA SER A 107 -4.15 23.16 24.71
C SER A 107 -4.06 21.66 24.99
N LEU A 108 -3.16 20.94 24.32
CA LEU A 108 -2.95 19.49 24.44
C LEU A 108 -1.64 19.14 25.15
N THR A 109 -0.84 20.15 25.54
CA THR A 109 0.52 19.93 26.03
C THR A 109 0.75 20.57 27.38
N ASP A 110 1.69 19.99 28.12
CA ASP A 110 2.22 20.54 29.36
C ASP A 110 3.12 21.77 29.12
N GLU A 111 3.63 22.38 30.20
CA GLU A 111 4.55 23.53 30.13
C GLU A 111 5.87 23.26 29.37
N ASN A 112 6.26 22.00 29.24
CA ASN A 112 7.44 21.56 28.50
C ASN A 112 7.14 21.24 27.03
N GLY A 113 5.88 21.34 26.60
CA GLY A 113 5.42 21.07 25.25
C GLY A 113 5.29 19.59 24.91
N TYR A 114 5.18 18.71 25.90
CA TYR A 114 4.83 17.30 25.73
C TYR A 114 3.32 17.13 25.88
N PHE A 115 2.73 16.16 25.18
CA PHE A 115 1.34 15.80 25.44
C PHE A 115 1.13 15.41 26.91
N TYR A 116 -0.05 15.74 27.45
CA TYR A 116 -0.46 15.25 28.76
C TYR A 116 -0.44 13.73 28.81
N PRO A 117 -0.09 13.11 29.96
CA PRO A 117 0.08 11.65 30.02
C PRO A 117 -1.24 10.87 29.88
N MET A 118 -2.36 11.44 30.31
CA MET A 118 -3.62 10.70 30.40
C MET A 118 -4.72 11.34 29.56
N MET A 119 -5.62 10.50 29.04
CA MET A 119 -6.84 10.97 28.40
C MET A 119 -7.89 11.38 29.42
N PHE A 120 -8.09 10.57 30.45
CA PHE A 120 -9.08 10.72 31.50
C PHE A 120 -8.43 11.01 32.84
N PRO A 121 -9.14 11.66 33.79
CA PRO A 121 -8.65 11.88 35.14
C PRO A 121 -8.13 10.59 35.78
N ASN A 122 -6.90 10.65 36.28
CA ASN A 122 -6.21 9.50 36.88
C ASN A 122 -5.61 9.95 38.22
N PRO A 123 -5.93 9.27 39.36
CA PRO A 123 -5.39 9.62 40.66
C PRO A 123 -3.87 9.61 40.75
N ALA A 124 -3.17 8.82 39.93
CA ALA A 124 -1.72 8.82 39.87
C ALA A 124 -1.13 10.04 39.11
N TYR A 125 -1.96 10.72 38.30
CA TYR A 125 -1.59 11.88 37.49
C TYR A 125 -2.61 13.02 37.66
N PRO A 126 -2.80 13.57 38.84
CA PRO A 126 -3.84 14.56 39.14
C PRO A 126 -3.63 15.85 38.32
N GLY A 127 -4.67 16.27 37.60
CA GLY A 127 -4.63 17.46 36.76
C GLY A 127 -3.86 17.30 35.45
N GLN A 128 -3.42 16.09 35.10
CA GLN A 128 -2.59 15.81 33.92
C GLN A 128 -3.31 14.95 32.87
N SER A 129 -4.62 15.11 32.76
CA SER A 129 -5.36 14.46 31.67
C SER A 129 -5.93 15.50 30.69
N ILE A 130 -6.11 15.11 29.44
CA ILE A 130 -6.72 15.95 28.39
C ILE A 130 -8.12 16.41 28.83
N MET A 131 -8.90 15.51 29.44
CA MET A 131 -10.27 15.85 29.90
C MET A 131 -10.32 16.85 31.05
N GLU A 132 -9.23 17.10 31.76
CA GLU A 132 -9.10 18.14 32.78
C GLU A 132 -8.64 19.48 32.20
N GLN A 133 -8.23 19.53 30.93
CA GLN A 133 -7.78 20.74 30.25
C GLN A 133 -8.92 21.41 29.45
N LYS A 134 -8.69 22.67 29.10
CA LYS A 134 -9.51 23.36 28.08
C LYS A 134 -8.94 23.13 26.71
N TRP A 135 -9.11 21.91 26.18
CA TRP A 135 -8.63 21.55 24.85
C TRP A 135 -9.40 22.30 23.74
N ASP A 136 -8.72 22.55 22.62
CA ASP A 136 -9.30 23.19 21.42
C ASP A 136 -9.43 22.16 20.29
N ILE A 137 -10.66 21.99 19.79
CA ILE A 137 -10.96 21.07 18.69
C ILE A 137 -10.17 21.39 17.41
N LYS A 138 -9.81 22.65 17.18
CA LYS A 138 -9.02 23.05 16.02
C LYS A 138 -7.58 22.57 16.13
N GLU A 139 -7.01 22.58 17.32
CA GLU A 139 -5.68 22.03 17.57
C GLU A 139 -5.67 20.52 17.43
N ILE A 140 -6.72 19.82 17.90
CA ILE A 140 -6.90 18.38 17.69
C ILE A 140 -7.01 18.05 16.20
N GLU A 141 -7.80 18.82 15.44
CA GLU A 141 -7.93 18.64 14.00
C GLU A 141 -6.59 18.85 13.29
N GLN A 142 -5.88 19.92 13.61
CA GLN A 142 -4.58 20.22 13.01
C GLN A 142 -3.56 19.11 13.29
N GLU A 143 -3.53 18.60 14.50
CA GLU A 143 -2.62 17.53 14.90
C GLU A 143 -2.99 16.20 14.22
N PHE A 144 -4.25 15.79 14.21
CA PHE A 144 -4.68 14.57 13.55
C PHE A 144 -4.42 14.61 12.04
N ARG A 145 -4.64 15.77 11.39
CA ARG A 145 -4.27 15.94 9.98
C ARG A 145 -2.78 15.77 9.75
N ALA A 146 -1.95 16.38 10.58
CA ALA A 146 -0.51 16.25 10.47
C ALA A 146 -0.03 14.80 10.65
N GLN A 147 -0.60 14.06 11.60
CA GLN A 147 -0.30 12.66 11.82
C GLN A 147 -0.72 11.81 10.60
N ILE A 148 -1.94 12.01 10.07
CA ILE A 148 -2.44 11.29 8.90
C ILE A 148 -1.57 11.59 7.66
N GLU A 149 -1.34 12.86 7.37
CA GLU A 149 -0.60 13.27 6.17
C GLU A 149 0.86 12.85 6.20
N THR A 150 1.51 12.93 7.37
CA THR A 150 2.89 12.46 7.55
C THR A 150 2.98 10.96 7.35
N THR A 151 2.03 10.21 7.93
CA THR A 151 1.99 8.75 7.76
C THR A 151 1.75 8.36 6.30
N LEU A 152 0.80 9.01 5.61
CA LEU A 152 0.50 8.72 4.21
C LEU A 152 1.67 8.97 3.25
N LYS A 153 2.54 9.93 3.57
CA LYS A 153 3.76 10.20 2.79
C LYS A 153 4.77 9.07 2.88
N SER A 154 4.87 8.44 4.05
CA SER A 154 5.88 7.42 4.36
C SER A 154 5.34 5.99 4.19
N ILE A 155 4.06 5.77 4.45
CA ILE A 155 3.38 4.47 4.47
C ILE A 155 2.16 4.54 3.54
N PRO A 156 2.34 4.34 2.23
CA PRO A 156 1.25 4.41 1.26
C PRO A 156 0.13 3.39 1.52
N GLN A 157 0.47 2.22 2.09
CA GLN A 157 -0.48 1.14 2.42
C GLN A 157 -1.34 1.40 3.67
N LEU A 158 -1.27 2.60 4.29
CA LEU A 158 -2.15 2.96 5.40
C LEU A 158 -3.62 2.73 5.02
N SER A 159 -4.34 1.93 5.80
CA SER A 159 -5.67 1.43 5.46
C SER A 159 -6.78 1.93 6.39
N HIS A 160 -6.46 2.25 7.64
CA HIS A 160 -7.44 2.61 8.67
C HIS A 160 -6.85 3.48 9.78
N LEU A 161 -7.75 4.05 10.60
CA LEU A 161 -7.43 4.84 11.78
C LEU A 161 -7.90 4.12 13.04
N SER A 162 -7.19 4.31 14.13
CA SER A 162 -7.60 3.97 15.51
C SER A 162 -7.14 5.06 16.47
N GLY A 163 -7.60 5.06 17.71
CA GLY A 163 -7.27 6.10 18.67
C GLY A 163 -6.60 5.56 19.93
N HIS A 164 -5.44 6.10 20.23
CA HIS A 164 -4.72 5.83 21.46
C HIS A 164 -5.53 6.30 22.68
N MET A 165 -5.72 5.45 23.67
CA MET A 165 -6.46 5.77 24.91
C MET A 165 -7.83 6.44 24.66
N LEU A 166 -8.56 6.04 23.60
CA LEU A 166 -9.83 6.62 23.15
C LEU A 166 -9.73 8.07 22.62
N SER A 167 -8.55 8.52 22.17
CA SER A 167 -8.32 9.86 21.62
C SER A 167 -9.29 10.25 20.49
N THR A 168 -9.82 9.26 19.76
CA THR A 168 -10.74 9.44 18.62
C THR A 168 -12.22 9.57 19.03
N GLY A 169 -12.54 9.39 20.30
CA GLY A 169 -13.96 9.30 20.71
C GLY A 169 -14.30 9.74 22.12
N PHE A 170 -13.40 10.45 22.81
CA PHE A 170 -13.62 10.88 24.18
C PHE A 170 -14.70 11.98 24.33
N SER A 171 -15.06 12.66 23.23
CA SER A 171 -16.20 13.57 23.18
C SER A 171 -16.98 13.39 21.87
N LYS A 172 -18.23 13.88 21.84
CA LYS A 172 -19.05 13.88 20.63
C LYS A 172 -18.40 14.68 19.50
N GLU A 173 -17.87 15.85 19.83
CA GLU A 173 -17.24 16.77 18.86
C GLU A 173 -16.00 16.15 18.22
N VAL A 174 -15.14 15.51 19.02
CA VAL A 174 -13.95 14.80 18.51
C VAL A 174 -14.35 13.58 17.65
N ASN A 175 -15.39 12.86 18.06
CA ASN A 175 -15.87 11.75 17.23
C ASN A 175 -16.39 12.23 15.87
N GLU A 176 -17.16 13.32 15.82
CA GLU A 176 -17.62 13.91 14.55
C GLU A 176 -16.45 14.40 13.69
N LEU A 177 -15.42 14.99 14.30
CA LEU A 177 -14.18 15.36 13.62
C LEU A 177 -13.51 14.13 13.00
N VAL A 178 -13.30 13.07 13.78
CA VAL A 178 -12.63 11.84 13.28
C VAL A 178 -13.42 11.20 12.15
N GLN A 179 -14.76 11.16 12.23
CA GLN A 179 -15.58 10.64 11.13
C GLN A 179 -15.43 11.48 9.85
N ARG A 180 -15.32 12.79 9.98
CA ARG A 180 -15.07 13.69 8.85
C ARG A 180 -13.69 13.43 8.23
N LEU A 181 -12.63 13.33 9.04
CA LEU A 181 -11.27 13.02 8.59
C LEU A 181 -11.21 11.62 7.94
N ALA A 182 -11.83 10.62 8.57
CA ALA A 182 -11.92 9.26 8.03
C ALA A 182 -12.51 9.23 6.61
N LYS A 183 -13.57 10.03 6.38
CA LYS A 183 -14.19 10.17 5.06
C LYS A 183 -13.30 10.93 4.09
N GLU A 184 -12.72 12.04 4.52
CA GLU A 184 -11.86 12.90 3.70
C GLU A 184 -10.62 12.17 3.18
N TYR A 185 -9.95 11.43 4.05
CA TYR A 185 -8.75 10.65 3.69
C TYR A 185 -9.04 9.23 3.21
N ASN A 186 -10.32 8.82 3.15
CA ASN A 186 -10.75 7.46 2.83
C ASN A 186 -10.05 6.38 3.70
N LEU A 187 -9.98 6.66 5.01
CA LEU A 187 -9.39 5.81 6.04
C LEU A 187 -10.46 5.54 7.12
N PRO A 188 -11.15 4.38 7.09
CA PRO A 188 -12.17 4.09 8.10
C PRO A 188 -11.55 4.08 9.52
N SER A 189 -12.26 4.65 10.50
CA SER A 189 -11.89 4.51 11.91
C SER A 189 -12.47 3.22 12.48
N ILE A 190 -11.61 2.37 13.07
CA ILE A 190 -12.04 1.08 13.62
C ILE A 190 -12.65 1.21 15.03
N ASP A 191 -12.39 2.29 15.76
CA ASP A 191 -12.88 2.46 17.13
C ASP A 191 -14.41 2.61 17.18
N ARG A 192 -15.00 3.13 16.11
CA ARG A 192 -16.44 3.24 15.93
C ARG A 192 -16.80 2.97 14.49
N MET A 193 -16.69 1.71 14.07
CA MET A 193 -17.19 1.33 12.77
C MET A 193 -18.67 1.66 12.66
N ASP A 194 -19.02 2.34 11.57
CA ASP A 194 -20.38 2.77 11.26
C ASP A 194 -21.35 1.58 11.39
N SER A 195 -22.24 1.68 12.38
CA SER A 195 -23.23 0.65 12.65
C SER A 195 -24.23 0.45 11.51
N SER A 196 -24.28 1.36 10.53
CA SER A 196 -25.08 1.26 9.31
C SER A 196 -24.44 0.34 8.26
N LYS A 197 -23.14 0.03 8.38
CA LYS A 197 -22.42 -0.90 7.52
C LYS A 197 -22.17 -2.21 8.25
N ASP A 198 -22.14 -3.31 7.53
CA ASP A 198 -22.02 -4.67 8.08
C ASP A 198 -20.59 -5.04 8.55
N TYR A 199 -19.89 -4.07 9.18
CA TYR A 199 -18.52 -4.22 9.68
C TYR A 199 -18.44 -4.48 11.19
N ARG A 200 -19.54 -4.83 11.84
CA ARG A 200 -19.57 -5.04 13.29
C ARG A 200 -18.65 -6.19 13.67
N PHE A 201 -17.90 -5.97 14.72
CA PHE A 201 -17.11 -7.01 15.39
C PHE A 201 -17.35 -6.92 16.90
N THR A 202 -17.13 -8.04 17.58
CA THR A 202 -17.13 -8.10 19.05
C THR A 202 -15.68 -8.14 19.52
N TYR A 203 -15.32 -7.28 20.47
CA TYR A 203 -14.01 -7.37 21.10
C TYR A 203 -13.91 -8.65 21.92
N ILE A 204 -12.82 -9.36 21.78
CA ILE A 204 -12.44 -10.49 22.61
C ILE A 204 -11.14 -10.18 23.35
N GLY A 205 -11.01 -10.76 24.55
CA GLY A 205 -9.81 -10.67 25.37
C GLY A 205 -9.47 -12.05 25.94
N TYR A 206 -8.76 -12.04 27.03
CA TYR A 206 -8.42 -13.24 27.77
C TYR A 206 -9.61 -13.71 28.65
N ASP A 207 -9.91 -15.01 28.62
CA ASP A 207 -10.92 -15.62 29.49
C ASP A 207 -10.26 -16.32 30.69
N GLY A 208 -9.57 -15.55 31.52
CA GLY A 208 -8.85 -16.04 32.69
C GLY A 208 -7.65 -15.17 33.07
N PRO A 209 -6.69 -15.71 33.85
CA PRO A 209 -5.46 -15.03 34.17
C PRO A 209 -4.66 -14.66 32.92
N LYS A 210 -3.88 -13.55 32.99
CA LYS A 210 -3.10 -13.04 31.86
C LYS A 210 -1.76 -12.39 32.26
N ARG A 211 -1.17 -12.81 33.39
CA ARG A 211 0.08 -12.21 33.87
C ARG A 211 1.32 -12.82 33.23
N THR A 212 1.30 -14.13 32.95
CA THR A 212 2.41 -14.82 32.28
C THR A 212 2.05 -15.20 30.85
N ALA A 213 3.03 -15.54 30.04
CA ALA A 213 2.83 -16.02 28.67
C ALA A 213 1.91 -17.27 28.63
N GLU A 214 2.14 -18.21 29.54
CA GLU A 214 1.35 -19.45 29.65
C GLU A 214 -0.09 -19.16 30.07
N GLU A 215 -0.29 -18.22 31.01
CA GLU A 215 -1.64 -17.78 31.40
C GLU A 215 -2.37 -17.11 30.24
N LYS A 216 -1.69 -16.19 29.50
CA LYS A 216 -2.24 -15.53 28.32
C LYS A 216 -2.64 -16.58 27.26
N GLU A 217 -1.76 -17.54 26.95
CA GLU A 217 -2.03 -18.59 25.98
C GLU A 217 -3.25 -19.42 26.38
N ALA A 218 -3.29 -19.94 27.62
CA ALA A 218 -4.39 -20.75 28.10
C ALA A 218 -5.73 -19.97 28.12
N SER A 219 -5.70 -18.73 28.59
CA SER A 219 -6.89 -17.86 28.67
C SER A 219 -7.37 -17.43 27.30
N PHE A 220 -6.50 -17.24 26.33
CA PHE A 220 -6.89 -16.91 24.97
C PHE A 220 -7.49 -18.11 24.24
N ILE A 221 -6.91 -19.30 24.37
CA ILE A 221 -7.50 -20.56 23.84
C ILE A 221 -8.92 -20.72 24.36
N LYS A 222 -9.14 -20.51 25.67
CA LYS A 222 -10.47 -20.58 26.28
C LYS A 222 -11.42 -19.49 25.75
N ALA A 223 -10.91 -18.30 25.42
CA ALA A 223 -11.72 -17.27 24.76
C ALA A 223 -12.11 -17.69 23.34
N LEU A 224 -11.18 -18.29 22.58
CA LEU A 224 -11.47 -18.82 21.24
C LEU A 224 -12.57 -19.90 21.27
N GLU A 225 -12.69 -20.68 22.35
CA GLU A 225 -13.74 -21.70 22.50
C GLU A 225 -15.16 -21.12 22.50
N LYS A 226 -15.33 -19.87 22.89
CA LYS A 226 -16.62 -19.19 23.00
C LYS A 226 -17.08 -18.52 21.70
N LEU A 227 -16.23 -18.48 20.69
CA LEU A 227 -16.55 -17.83 19.43
C LEU A 227 -17.67 -18.56 18.69
N GLN A 228 -18.57 -17.80 18.08
CA GLN A 228 -19.72 -18.31 17.36
C GLN A 228 -19.48 -18.24 15.84
N PRO A 229 -19.86 -19.28 15.08
CA PRO A 229 -19.77 -19.27 13.63
C PRO A 229 -20.52 -18.08 13.01
N GLY A 230 -19.94 -17.50 11.94
CA GLY A 230 -20.54 -16.39 11.22
C GLY A 230 -20.42 -15.02 11.92
N GLN A 231 -19.80 -14.96 13.09
CA GLN A 231 -19.54 -13.69 13.78
C GLN A 231 -18.12 -13.21 13.54
N ARG A 232 -17.92 -11.90 13.68
CA ARG A 232 -16.60 -11.24 13.54
C ARG A 232 -16.12 -10.79 14.91
N TYR A 233 -14.84 -11.03 15.16
CA TYR A 233 -14.20 -10.71 16.43
C TYR A 233 -12.92 -9.93 16.19
N LEU A 234 -12.60 -8.99 17.11
CA LEU A 234 -11.35 -8.27 17.15
C LEU A 234 -10.63 -8.55 18.46
N PHE A 235 -9.43 -9.09 18.38
CA PHE A 235 -8.46 -9.14 19.48
C PHE A 235 -7.47 -7.99 19.29
N LEU A 236 -7.21 -7.22 20.33
CA LEU A 236 -6.30 -6.10 20.34
C LEU A 236 -5.40 -6.21 21.55
N ASP A 237 -4.09 -6.23 21.31
CA ASP A 237 -3.08 -6.21 22.36
C ASP A 237 -1.76 -5.62 21.83
N HIS A 238 -0.76 -5.47 22.70
CA HIS A 238 0.49 -4.73 22.42
C HIS A 238 1.70 -5.65 22.57
N PRO A 239 2.19 -6.31 21.52
CA PRO A 239 3.40 -7.14 21.59
C PRO A 239 4.65 -6.28 21.68
N ALA A 240 5.61 -6.73 22.50
CA ALA A 240 6.98 -6.23 22.50
C ALA A 240 7.93 -7.30 23.06
N LEU A 241 9.24 -7.10 22.92
CA LEU A 241 10.26 -7.96 23.51
C LEU A 241 10.63 -7.45 24.92
N ASP A 242 10.87 -8.36 25.87
CA ASP A 242 11.38 -8.03 27.20
C ASP A 242 12.89 -7.78 27.11
N ASN A 243 13.26 -6.58 26.69
CA ASN A 243 14.63 -6.14 26.54
C ASN A 243 14.93 -4.90 27.38
N ASP A 244 16.20 -4.49 27.45
CA ASP A 244 16.62 -3.38 28.29
C ASP A 244 15.98 -2.05 27.87
N GLU A 245 15.69 -1.86 26.59
CA GLU A 245 14.97 -0.68 26.10
C GLU A 245 13.52 -0.69 26.59
N MET A 246 12.80 -1.80 26.43
CA MET A 246 11.40 -1.89 26.82
C MET A 246 11.20 -1.82 28.33
N LYS A 247 12.16 -2.23 29.14
CA LYS A 247 12.17 -2.07 30.61
C LYS A 247 12.21 -0.61 31.07
N THR A 248 12.61 0.31 30.20
CA THR A 248 12.54 1.74 30.47
C THR A 248 11.14 2.34 30.23
N VAL A 249 10.25 1.59 29.58
CA VAL A 249 8.89 2.02 29.24
C VAL A 249 7.94 1.56 30.34
N PHE A 250 7.44 2.50 31.14
CA PHE A 250 6.48 2.23 32.20
C PHE A 250 5.73 3.52 32.58
N HIS A 251 4.63 3.37 33.27
CA HIS A 251 3.95 4.45 33.99
C HIS A 251 3.49 3.98 35.38
N ILE A 252 3.13 4.91 36.27
CA ILE A 252 2.68 4.58 37.63
C ILE A 252 1.48 3.62 37.55
N GLY A 253 1.65 2.44 38.17
CA GLY A 253 0.64 1.36 38.19
C GLY A 253 0.73 0.38 37.01
N TYR A 254 1.74 0.51 36.14
CA TYR A 254 2.06 -0.47 35.09
C TYR A 254 3.58 -0.48 34.88
N GLU A 255 4.29 -1.04 35.84
CA GLU A 255 5.76 -1.06 35.90
C GLU A 255 6.35 -2.29 35.20
N ASP A 256 5.56 -3.34 34.99
CA ASP A 256 5.99 -4.62 34.35
C ASP A 256 5.63 -4.69 32.85
N VAL A 257 5.59 -3.54 32.18
CA VAL A 257 5.22 -3.41 30.75
C VAL A 257 6.02 -4.36 29.84
N ALA A 258 7.33 -4.42 30.04
CA ALA A 258 8.21 -5.26 29.18
C ALA A 258 7.82 -6.73 29.27
N LEU A 259 7.66 -7.26 30.49
CA LEU A 259 7.29 -8.66 30.74
C LEU A 259 5.88 -8.96 30.22
N ASP A 260 4.92 -8.08 30.46
CA ASP A 260 3.54 -8.24 30.02
C ASP A 260 3.44 -8.29 28.48
N ARG A 261 4.15 -7.40 27.77
CA ARG A 261 4.17 -7.33 26.32
C ARG A 261 4.96 -8.45 25.66
N GLN A 262 6.01 -8.96 26.32
CA GLN A 262 6.68 -10.19 25.91
C GLN A 262 5.70 -11.37 25.90
N GLY A 263 4.89 -11.49 26.95
CA GLY A 263 3.84 -12.52 26.99
C GLY A 263 2.81 -12.42 25.86
N VAL A 264 2.55 -11.21 25.35
CA VAL A 264 1.72 -11.01 24.13
C VAL A 264 2.47 -11.48 22.88
N THR A 265 3.76 -11.19 22.77
CA THR A 265 4.60 -11.65 21.66
C THR A 265 4.63 -13.19 21.61
N ASP A 266 4.83 -13.83 22.76
CA ASP A 266 4.84 -15.29 22.89
C ASP A 266 3.48 -15.89 22.50
N LEU A 267 2.37 -15.27 22.94
CA LEU A 267 1.01 -15.65 22.54
C LEU A 267 0.83 -15.62 21.01
N LEU A 268 1.16 -14.47 20.38
CA LEU A 268 0.93 -14.26 18.96
C LEU A 268 1.82 -15.12 18.05
N THR A 269 2.95 -15.57 18.57
CA THR A 269 3.89 -16.47 17.86
C THR A 269 3.69 -17.96 18.23
N SER A 270 2.79 -18.28 19.18
CA SER A 270 2.59 -19.64 19.69
C SER A 270 2.05 -20.60 18.62
N PRO A 271 2.73 -21.75 18.38
CA PRO A 271 2.19 -22.80 17.52
C PRO A 271 0.86 -23.39 18.04
N ARG A 272 0.64 -23.37 19.36
CA ARG A 272 -0.60 -23.87 19.97
C ARG A 272 -1.80 -22.95 19.65
N ILE A 273 -1.59 -21.65 19.66
CA ILE A 273 -2.60 -20.67 19.26
C ILE A 273 -2.92 -20.82 17.78
N ARG A 274 -1.91 -20.95 16.93
CA ARG A 274 -2.11 -21.19 15.48
C ARG A 274 -2.95 -22.43 15.25
N LYS A 275 -2.59 -23.53 15.92
CA LYS A 275 -3.34 -24.78 15.83
C LYS A 275 -4.78 -24.61 16.31
N ALA A 276 -5.03 -23.93 17.43
CA ALA A 276 -6.38 -23.69 17.95
C ALA A 276 -7.27 -22.88 16.97
N ILE A 277 -6.68 -21.91 16.27
CA ILE A 277 -7.34 -21.12 15.22
C ILE A 277 -7.71 -22.03 14.03
N GLU A 278 -6.76 -22.83 13.55
CA GLU A 278 -6.94 -23.77 12.44
C GLU A 278 -8.00 -24.85 12.76
N ASP A 279 -7.89 -25.51 13.92
CA ASP A 279 -8.81 -26.58 14.36
C ASP A 279 -10.27 -26.10 14.47
N LYS A 280 -10.47 -24.80 14.74
CA LYS A 280 -11.79 -24.17 14.81
C LYS A 280 -12.29 -23.60 13.48
N GLY A 281 -11.50 -23.65 12.43
CA GLY A 281 -11.83 -23.04 11.15
C GLY A 281 -11.99 -21.51 11.22
N ILE A 282 -11.25 -20.85 12.12
CA ILE A 282 -11.29 -19.39 12.26
C ILE A 282 -10.48 -18.79 11.12
N LYS A 283 -11.12 -17.94 10.30
CA LYS A 283 -10.45 -17.18 9.26
C LYS A 283 -9.90 -15.87 9.85
N LEU A 284 -8.59 -15.69 9.80
CA LEU A 284 -7.96 -14.40 10.11
C LEU A 284 -8.11 -13.48 8.89
N ILE A 285 -8.56 -12.26 9.13
CA ILE A 285 -8.70 -11.23 8.10
C ILE A 285 -8.09 -9.92 8.58
N SER A 286 -7.57 -9.13 7.66
CA SER A 286 -7.10 -7.79 7.96
C SER A 286 -8.26 -6.78 8.02
N ILE A 287 -8.03 -5.64 8.64
CA ILE A 287 -9.02 -4.54 8.67
C ILE A 287 -9.30 -4.06 7.24
N ASN A 288 -8.26 -4.01 6.40
CA ASN A 288 -8.43 -3.62 5.00
C ASN A 288 -9.34 -4.60 4.24
N GLN A 289 -9.19 -5.91 4.43
CA GLN A 289 -10.10 -6.90 3.86
C GLN A 289 -11.53 -6.72 4.37
N LEU A 290 -11.70 -6.43 5.67
CA LEU A 290 -13.01 -6.19 6.26
C LEU A 290 -13.69 -4.94 5.69
N THR A 291 -12.95 -3.85 5.47
CA THR A 291 -13.53 -2.54 5.13
C THR A 291 -13.58 -2.25 3.64
N LYS A 292 -12.70 -2.87 2.85
CA LYS A 292 -12.52 -2.60 1.42
C LYS A 292 -12.57 -3.84 0.54
N GLY A 293 -12.81 -5.03 1.11
CA GLY A 293 -13.09 -6.25 0.37
C GLY A 293 -14.42 -6.17 -0.39
N LEU A 294 -14.54 -6.92 -1.50
CA LEU A 294 -15.83 -7.09 -2.18
C LEU A 294 -16.80 -7.88 -1.26
N PRO A 295 -18.07 -7.49 -1.16
CA PRO A 295 -19.04 -8.28 -0.41
C PRO A 295 -19.27 -9.63 -1.07
N ARG A 296 -19.55 -10.66 -0.26
CA ARG A 296 -19.87 -12.02 -0.72
C ARG A 296 -21.36 -12.27 -0.60
N ALA A 297 -21.94 -12.89 -1.61
CA ALA A 297 -23.32 -13.36 -1.58
C ALA A 297 -23.39 -14.86 -1.89
N ALA A 298 -24.40 -15.52 -1.35
CA ALA A 298 -24.57 -16.95 -1.60
C ALA A 298 -24.76 -17.23 -3.10
N ALA A 299 -24.03 -18.21 -3.61
CA ALA A 299 -24.26 -18.73 -4.95
C ALA A 299 -25.63 -19.41 -5.07
N THR A 300 -26.19 -19.39 -6.27
CA THR A 300 -27.36 -20.22 -6.54
C THR A 300 -26.95 -21.68 -6.79
N PRO A 301 -27.79 -22.68 -6.46
CA PRO A 301 -27.47 -24.09 -6.75
C PRO A 301 -27.16 -24.36 -8.24
N LYS A 302 -27.71 -23.53 -9.14
CA LYS A 302 -27.42 -23.60 -10.57
C LYS A 302 -26.00 -23.13 -10.88
N LEU A 303 -25.53 -22.05 -10.21
CA LEU A 303 -24.17 -21.53 -10.37
C LEU A 303 -23.16 -22.52 -9.79
N ASP A 304 -23.39 -23.06 -8.58
CA ASP A 304 -22.51 -24.06 -7.97
C ASP A 304 -22.31 -25.27 -8.90
N LYS A 305 -23.41 -25.79 -9.45
CA LYS A 305 -23.37 -26.90 -10.40
C LYS A 305 -22.61 -26.52 -11.69
N ALA A 306 -22.73 -25.28 -12.16
CA ALA A 306 -22.02 -24.81 -13.36
C ALA A 306 -20.53 -24.65 -13.06
N MET A 307 -20.16 -24.10 -11.90
CA MET A 307 -18.78 -23.93 -11.45
C MET A 307 -18.08 -25.30 -11.33
N ASN A 308 -18.70 -26.26 -10.63
CA ASN A 308 -18.14 -27.60 -10.49
C ASN A 308 -17.88 -28.27 -11.85
N ARG A 309 -18.83 -28.17 -12.79
CA ARG A 309 -18.64 -28.69 -14.16
C ARG A 309 -17.49 -28.00 -14.91
N TYR A 310 -17.34 -26.69 -14.73
CA TYR A 310 -16.25 -25.93 -15.33
C TYR A 310 -14.90 -26.38 -14.77
N LEU A 311 -14.77 -26.47 -13.43
CA LEU A 311 -13.54 -26.89 -12.77
C LEU A 311 -13.15 -28.32 -13.14
N ASP A 312 -14.12 -29.26 -13.23
CA ASP A 312 -13.90 -30.62 -13.70
C ASP A 312 -13.40 -30.65 -15.16
N ALA A 313 -13.96 -29.79 -16.02
CA ALA A 313 -13.53 -29.69 -17.42
C ALA A 313 -12.11 -29.13 -17.54
N VAL A 314 -11.76 -28.08 -16.76
CA VAL A 314 -10.41 -27.51 -16.69
C VAL A 314 -9.40 -28.56 -16.24
N LYS A 315 -9.71 -29.30 -15.16
CA LYS A 315 -8.87 -30.37 -14.64
C LYS A 315 -8.68 -31.50 -15.66
N LYS A 316 -9.78 -31.93 -16.33
CA LYS A 316 -9.73 -32.95 -17.37
C LYS A 316 -8.93 -32.53 -18.60
N ALA A 317 -8.95 -31.24 -18.91
CA ALA A 317 -8.18 -30.67 -20.03
C ALA A 317 -6.70 -30.44 -19.70
N GLY A 318 -6.27 -30.72 -18.46
CA GLY A 318 -4.90 -30.46 -17.99
C GLY A 318 -4.52 -28.97 -18.01
N GLN A 319 -5.51 -28.09 -17.88
CA GLN A 319 -5.27 -26.64 -17.83
C GLN A 319 -4.80 -26.25 -16.42
N ASP A 320 -3.78 -25.41 -16.36
CA ASP A 320 -3.27 -24.84 -15.13
C ASP A 320 -4.05 -23.56 -14.77
N LEU A 321 -5.10 -23.72 -13.95
CA LEU A 321 -5.92 -22.61 -13.47
C LEU A 321 -5.59 -22.34 -12.01
N HIS A 322 -5.12 -21.12 -11.70
CA HIS A 322 -4.73 -20.74 -10.34
C HIS A 322 -5.89 -20.16 -9.54
N SER A 323 -6.75 -19.39 -10.17
CA SER A 323 -7.89 -18.79 -9.48
C SER A 323 -9.02 -18.43 -10.43
N ILE A 324 -10.22 -18.38 -9.89
CA ILE A 324 -11.41 -17.84 -10.56
C ILE A 324 -12.25 -17.08 -9.54
N MET A 325 -12.77 -15.93 -9.93
CA MET A 325 -13.71 -15.14 -9.14
C MET A 325 -14.82 -14.62 -10.05
N ILE A 326 -16.07 -14.79 -9.65
CA ILE A 326 -17.24 -14.28 -10.36
C ILE A 326 -17.90 -13.21 -9.48
N VAL A 327 -18.00 -12.00 -10.03
CA VAL A 327 -18.65 -10.86 -9.38
C VAL A 327 -19.95 -10.54 -10.14
N GLN A 328 -21.05 -10.47 -9.43
CA GLN A 328 -22.34 -10.09 -9.98
C GLN A 328 -23.03 -9.06 -9.07
N HIS A 329 -23.47 -7.95 -9.65
CA HIS A 329 -24.10 -6.84 -8.90
C HIS A 329 -23.24 -6.35 -7.72
N GLY A 330 -21.91 -6.32 -7.91
CA GLY A 330 -20.94 -5.89 -6.89
C GLY A 330 -20.63 -6.93 -5.81
N ASN A 331 -21.23 -8.13 -5.85
CA ASN A 331 -20.96 -9.20 -4.89
C ASN A 331 -20.17 -10.33 -5.55
N VAL A 332 -19.20 -10.89 -4.83
CA VAL A 332 -18.58 -12.17 -5.21
C VAL A 332 -19.59 -13.27 -4.94
N ILE A 333 -19.96 -14.02 -5.98
CA ILE A 333 -20.94 -15.10 -5.95
C ILE A 333 -20.32 -16.48 -6.19
N ALA A 334 -19.07 -16.54 -6.63
CA ALA A 334 -18.26 -17.75 -6.69
C ALA A 334 -16.78 -17.38 -6.73
N GLU A 335 -15.97 -18.14 -6.04
CA GLU A 335 -14.52 -17.97 -6.00
C GLU A 335 -13.84 -19.32 -5.69
N GLU A 336 -12.68 -19.58 -6.33
CA GLU A 336 -11.88 -20.79 -6.12
C GLU A 336 -10.40 -20.49 -6.38
N TRP A 337 -9.53 -21.16 -5.63
CA TRP A 337 -8.08 -21.14 -5.78
C TRP A 337 -7.58 -22.57 -5.95
N MET A 338 -6.67 -22.76 -6.91
CA MET A 338 -6.19 -24.09 -7.32
C MET A 338 -4.70 -24.04 -7.60
N GLY A 339 -4.04 -25.20 -7.56
CA GLY A 339 -2.61 -25.30 -7.86
C GLY A 339 -1.77 -24.39 -6.95
N GLU A 340 -1.03 -23.49 -7.54
CA GLU A 340 -0.23 -22.49 -6.81
C GLU A 340 -1.04 -21.25 -6.38
N GLY A 341 -2.32 -21.16 -6.77
CA GLY A 341 -3.19 -20.03 -6.45
C GLY A 341 -3.60 -20.00 -5.00
N LYS A 342 -3.52 -18.82 -4.37
CA LYS A 342 -3.99 -18.57 -3.00
C LYS A 342 -4.77 -17.27 -2.92
N GLU A 343 -5.73 -17.22 -2.00
CA GLU A 343 -6.60 -16.05 -1.81
C GLU A 343 -5.80 -14.78 -1.51
N ASP A 344 -4.79 -14.89 -0.66
CA ASP A 344 -4.05 -13.74 -0.12
C ASP A 344 -2.71 -13.47 -0.80
N GLU A 345 -2.30 -14.29 -1.76
CA GLU A 345 -1.05 -14.11 -2.48
C GLU A 345 -1.26 -13.41 -3.83
N PRO A 346 -0.47 -12.36 -4.12
CA PRO A 346 -0.52 -11.70 -5.42
C PRO A 346 0.02 -12.59 -6.53
N HIS A 347 -0.70 -12.63 -7.64
CA HIS A 347 -0.29 -13.27 -8.88
C HIS A 347 0.31 -12.29 -9.86
N ILE A 348 1.23 -12.77 -10.71
CA ILE A 348 1.73 -11.99 -11.84
C ILE A 348 0.62 -11.85 -12.90
N LEU A 349 0.27 -10.63 -13.25
CA LEU A 349 -0.81 -10.35 -14.21
C LEU A 349 -0.36 -10.39 -15.67
N ASN A 350 0.95 -10.55 -15.94
CA ASN A 350 1.47 -10.48 -17.31
C ASN A 350 0.87 -9.28 -18.07
N SER A 351 0.28 -9.49 -19.24
CA SER A 351 -0.25 -8.41 -20.08
C SER A 351 -1.48 -7.69 -19.54
N VAL A 352 -2.17 -8.22 -18.54
CA VAL A 352 -3.24 -7.48 -17.85
C VAL A 352 -2.70 -6.25 -17.11
N SER A 353 -1.40 -6.22 -16.79
CA SER A 353 -0.70 -5.03 -16.28
C SER A 353 -0.92 -3.78 -17.12
N LYS A 354 -1.09 -3.95 -18.44
CA LYS A 354 -1.31 -2.86 -19.40
C LYS A 354 -2.55 -2.01 -19.08
N THR A 355 -3.59 -2.62 -18.53
CA THR A 355 -4.81 -1.92 -18.10
C THR A 355 -4.49 -0.89 -17.01
N PHE A 356 -3.62 -1.25 -16.08
CA PHE A 356 -3.20 -0.36 -14.99
C PHE A 356 -2.26 0.75 -15.48
N THR A 357 -1.37 0.44 -16.42
CA THR A 357 -0.52 1.46 -17.06
C THR A 357 -1.37 2.46 -17.86
N ALA A 358 -2.34 2.00 -18.63
CA ALA A 358 -3.27 2.87 -19.35
C ALA A 358 -4.07 3.74 -18.38
N THR A 359 -4.51 3.17 -17.25
CA THR A 359 -5.19 3.93 -16.19
C THR A 359 -4.30 5.03 -15.60
N ALA A 360 -3.01 4.76 -15.38
CA ALA A 360 -2.06 5.77 -14.92
C ALA A 360 -1.90 6.92 -15.94
N VAL A 361 -1.85 6.58 -17.23
CA VAL A 361 -1.84 7.60 -18.30
C VAL A 361 -3.12 8.44 -18.27
N GLY A 362 -4.29 7.81 -18.11
CA GLY A 362 -5.57 8.51 -18.03
C GLY A 362 -5.66 9.47 -16.85
N LEU A 363 -5.17 9.05 -15.69
CA LEU A 363 -5.08 9.91 -14.51
C LEU A 363 -4.09 11.08 -14.74
N ALA A 364 -2.90 10.82 -15.27
CA ALA A 364 -1.92 11.86 -15.58
C ALA A 364 -2.43 12.86 -16.61
N ALA A 365 -3.20 12.40 -17.61
CA ALA A 365 -3.85 13.26 -18.58
C ALA A 365 -4.96 14.13 -17.93
N SER A 366 -5.77 13.56 -17.05
CA SER A 366 -6.81 14.31 -16.32
C SER A 366 -6.22 15.33 -15.34
N GLU A 367 -5.03 15.10 -14.82
CA GLU A 367 -4.26 16.05 -14.00
C GLU A 367 -3.54 17.11 -14.86
N GLY A 368 -3.66 17.06 -16.19
CA GLY A 368 -3.02 18.00 -17.10
C GLY A 368 -1.51 17.85 -17.24
N ARG A 369 -0.95 16.70 -16.82
CA ARG A 369 0.50 16.43 -16.86
C ARG A 369 1.00 15.99 -18.24
N LEU A 370 0.13 15.47 -19.07
CA LEU A 370 0.38 15.11 -20.47
C LEU A 370 -0.91 15.19 -21.27
N LYS A 371 -0.77 15.16 -22.60
CA LYS A 371 -1.89 15.01 -23.55
C LYS A 371 -1.67 13.76 -24.39
N LEU A 372 -2.75 13.10 -24.79
CA LEU A 372 -2.64 11.92 -25.65
C LEU A 372 -2.06 12.24 -27.03
N THR A 373 -2.07 13.52 -27.42
CA THR A 373 -1.50 14.04 -28.67
C THR A 373 -0.01 14.44 -28.54
N ASP A 374 0.55 14.41 -27.34
CA ASP A 374 1.97 14.73 -27.18
C ASP A 374 2.83 13.68 -27.87
N THR A 375 3.90 14.11 -28.53
CA THR A 375 4.82 13.21 -29.21
C THR A 375 5.73 12.48 -28.22
N VAL A 376 5.99 11.20 -28.43
CA VAL A 376 6.80 10.38 -27.52
C VAL A 376 8.20 10.95 -27.36
N ILE A 377 8.79 11.45 -28.43
CA ILE A 377 10.13 12.02 -28.43
C ILE A 377 10.26 13.29 -27.56
N SER A 378 9.17 14.01 -27.35
CA SER A 378 9.19 15.25 -26.54
C SER A 378 9.48 14.99 -25.05
N PHE A 379 9.23 13.78 -24.56
CA PHE A 379 9.50 13.40 -23.18
C PHE A 379 10.96 12.99 -22.93
N PHE A 380 11.68 12.59 -24.00
CA PHE A 380 13.03 12.03 -23.90
C PHE A 380 14.01 12.65 -24.92
N PRO A 381 14.18 13.99 -24.94
CA PRO A 381 15.05 14.64 -25.91
C PRO A 381 16.52 14.25 -25.78
N ASP A 382 16.93 13.78 -24.60
CA ASP A 382 18.28 13.32 -24.26
C ASP A 382 18.56 11.86 -24.69
N LYS A 383 17.55 11.12 -25.18
CA LYS A 383 17.64 9.70 -25.53
C LYS A 383 17.35 9.41 -27.00
N LEU A 384 17.29 10.43 -27.83
CA LEU A 384 16.98 10.29 -29.25
C LEU A 384 18.12 9.59 -30.02
N PRO A 385 17.80 8.76 -31.04
CA PRO A 385 18.80 8.24 -31.95
C PRO A 385 19.43 9.35 -32.79
N ALA A 386 20.61 9.08 -33.36
CA ALA A 386 21.32 10.05 -34.18
C ALA A 386 20.49 10.58 -35.37
N THR A 387 19.55 9.77 -35.87
CA THR A 387 18.59 10.16 -36.91
C THR A 387 17.19 9.84 -36.42
N VAL A 388 16.34 10.86 -36.33
CA VAL A 388 14.92 10.75 -36.00
C VAL A 388 14.14 10.68 -37.30
N SER A 389 13.50 9.52 -37.58
CA SER A 389 12.62 9.37 -38.74
C SER A 389 11.33 10.20 -38.61
N GLU A 390 10.69 10.54 -39.71
CA GLU A 390 9.40 11.23 -39.72
C GLU A 390 8.33 10.46 -38.92
N ASN A 391 8.32 9.13 -39.04
CA ASN A 391 7.39 8.27 -38.31
C ASN A 391 7.67 8.32 -36.80
N LEU A 392 8.93 8.23 -36.36
CA LEU A 392 9.27 8.34 -34.95
C LEU A 392 8.88 9.72 -34.40
N ALA A 393 9.15 10.78 -35.15
CA ALA A 393 8.80 12.15 -34.77
C ALA A 393 7.29 12.37 -34.61
N ALA A 394 6.48 11.64 -35.40
CA ALA A 394 5.02 11.75 -35.39
C ALA A 394 4.33 10.84 -34.33
N MET A 395 5.04 9.87 -33.73
CA MET A 395 4.47 8.94 -32.77
C MET A 395 3.98 9.67 -31.51
N THR A 396 2.73 9.44 -31.14
CA THR A 396 2.05 10.05 -29.98
C THR A 396 1.82 9.07 -28.84
N VAL A 397 1.46 9.61 -27.66
CA VAL A 397 1.00 8.81 -26.51
C VAL A 397 -0.20 7.94 -26.87
N ARG A 398 -1.14 8.45 -27.70
CA ARG A 398 -2.28 7.67 -28.21
C ARG A 398 -1.83 6.47 -29.03
N ASP A 399 -0.82 6.61 -29.87
CA ASP A 399 -0.32 5.49 -30.68
C ASP A 399 0.28 4.38 -29.83
N LEU A 400 0.94 4.73 -28.72
CA LEU A 400 1.41 3.75 -27.73
C LEU A 400 0.25 3.04 -27.05
N LEU A 401 -0.79 3.77 -26.59
CA LEU A 401 -1.98 3.21 -25.92
C LEU A 401 -2.75 2.23 -26.82
N THR A 402 -2.84 2.55 -28.10
CA THR A 402 -3.60 1.77 -29.07
C THR A 402 -2.77 0.74 -29.82
N MET A 403 -1.48 0.60 -29.47
CA MET A 403 -0.52 -0.33 -30.12
C MET A 403 -0.37 -0.08 -31.62
N ASN A 404 -0.47 1.18 -32.04
CA ASN A 404 -0.26 1.65 -33.41
C ASN A 404 1.04 2.45 -33.54
N CYS A 405 2.11 1.99 -32.87
CA CYS A 405 3.41 2.66 -32.86
C CYS A 405 4.07 2.76 -34.24
N GLY A 406 3.65 1.93 -35.20
CA GLY A 406 4.23 1.85 -36.53
C GLY A 406 5.41 0.88 -36.65
N HIS A 407 5.66 0.04 -35.66
CA HIS A 407 6.64 -1.03 -35.73
C HIS A 407 6.07 -2.27 -36.45
N ASP A 408 6.85 -2.92 -37.30
CA ASP A 408 6.48 -4.20 -37.90
C ASP A 408 6.36 -5.32 -36.85
N THR A 409 7.22 -5.31 -35.83
CA THR A 409 7.29 -6.33 -34.79
C THR A 409 7.44 -5.73 -33.40
N ASP A 410 7.05 -6.48 -32.37
CA ASP A 410 7.28 -6.10 -30.96
C ASP A 410 8.77 -6.18 -30.59
N PRO A 411 9.46 -5.06 -30.29
CA PRO A 411 10.87 -5.06 -29.95
C PRO A 411 11.17 -5.64 -28.55
N THR A 412 10.17 -5.93 -27.74
CA THR A 412 10.30 -6.37 -26.33
C THR A 412 11.27 -7.54 -26.18
N GLY A 413 11.14 -8.57 -27.01
CA GLY A 413 11.96 -9.78 -26.92
C GLY A 413 13.44 -9.52 -27.21
N THR A 414 13.75 -8.56 -28.08
CA THR A 414 15.13 -8.17 -28.43
C THR A 414 15.74 -7.31 -27.31
N VAL A 415 14.98 -6.34 -26.81
CA VAL A 415 15.48 -5.37 -25.80
C VAL A 415 15.72 -6.05 -24.46
N ARG A 416 14.81 -6.91 -23.99
CA ARG A 416 14.95 -7.65 -22.72
C ARG A 416 16.18 -8.55 -22.61
N LYS A 417 16.74 -8.98 -23.75
CA LYS A 417 17.97 -9.80 -23.76
C LYS A 417 19.24 -9.00 -23.50
N LYS A 418 19.16 -7.68 -23.56
CA LYS A 418 20.28 -6.77 -23.33
C LYS A 418 20.27 -6.34 -21.86
N ALA A 419 21.08 -6.97 -21.01
CA ALA A 419 21.02 -6.82 -19.55
C ALA A 419 21.15 -5.36 -19.04
N ASP A 420 22.01 -4.56 -19.67
CA ASP A 420 22.34 -3.18 -19.24
C ASP A 420 21.80 -2.11 -20.20
N ALA A 421 20.92 -2.48 -21.14
CA ALA A 421 20.41 -1.52 -22.12
C ALA A 421 19.42 -0.54 -21.49
N ASP A 422 19.49 0.71 -21.92
CA ASP A 422 18.43 1.70 -21.66
C ASP A 422 17.23 1.40 -22.57
N TRP A 423 16.17 0.87 -21.97
CA TRP A 423 15.02 0.40 -22.75
C TRP A 423 14.24 1.54 -23.44
N VAL A 424 14.29 2.76 -22.92
CA VAL A 424 13.72 3.93 -23.58
C VAL A 424 14.53 4.25 -24.85
N GLN A 425 15.86 4.28 -24.72
CA GLN A 425 16.74 4.55 -25.85
C GLN A 425 16.65 3.46 -26.93
N GLU A 426 16.59 2.20 -26.53
CA GLU A 426 16.42 1.05 -27.45
C GLU A 426 15.09 1.12 -28.20
N PHE A 427 13.99 1.50 -27.53
CA PHE A 427 12.70 1.68 -28.19
C PHE A 427 12.76 2.82 -29.23
N LEU A 428 13.34 3.97 -28.86
CA LEU A 428 13.43 5.12 -29.76
C LEU A 428 14.39 4.88 -30.95
N ALA A 429 15.36 3.99 -30.79
CA ALA A 429 16.28 3.60 -31.85
C ALA A 429 15.71 2.46 -32.75
N PHE A 430 14.62 1.80 -32.33
CA PHE A 430 14.03 0.74 -33.12
C PHE A 430 13.31 1.30 -34.37
N PRO A 431 13.43 0.67 -35.55
CA PRO A 431 12.82 1.18 -36.76
C PRO A 431 11.30 1.35 -36.65
N VAL A 432 10.77 2.45 -37.16
CA VAL A 432 9.32 2.73 -37.24
C VAL A 432 8.96 2.73 -38.72
N GLU A 433 8.59 1.55 -39.23
CA GLU A 433 8.42 1.29 -40.67
C GLU A 433 7.12 1.90 -41.21
N HIS A 434 6.08 1.96 -40.37
CA HIS A 434 4.77 2.46 -40.74
C HIS A 434 4.46 3.79 -40.10
N LYS A 435 3.59 4.58 -40.72
CA LYS A 435 3.07 5.80 -40.10
C LYS A 435 2.30 5.46 -38.82
N PRO A 436 2.64 6.04 -37.67
CA PRO A 436 1.90 5.83 -36.43
C PRO A 436 0.40 6.06 -36.60
N GLY A 437 -0.41 5.28 -35.90
CA GLY A 437 -1.87 5.31 -36.02
C GLY A 437 -2.45 4.50 -37.20
N THR A 438 -1.63 3.91 -38.06
CA THR A 438 -2.11 3.22 -39.26
C THR A 438 -1.87 1.72 -39.30
N PHE A 439 -0.99 1.19 -38.43
CA PHE A 439 -0.59 -0.20 -38.41
C PHE A 439 -0.56 -0.75 -37.00
N TYR A 440 -1.44 -1.71 -36.73
CA TYR A 440 -1.55 -2.36 -35.42
C TYR A 440 -0.50 -3.47 -35.28
N THR A 441 0.34 -3.36 -34.26
CA THR A 441 1.23 -4.44 -33.84
C THR A 441 1.20 -4.51 -32.31
N TYR A 442 0.86 -5.69 -31.77
CA TYR A 442 0.91 -5.88 -30.32
C TYR A 442 2.33 -5.60 -29.82
N ASN A 443 2.47 -4.59 -28.94
CA ASN A 443 3.77 -4.04 -28.57
C ASN A 443 3.84 -3.79 -27.05
N SER A 444 4.51 -4.70 -26.33
CA SER A 444 4.68 -4.59 -24.89
C SER A 444 5.69 -3.52 -24.49
N LEU A 445 6.72 -3.29 -25.32
CA LEU A 445 7.70 -2.21 -25.07
C LEU A 445 7.08 -0.83 -25.30
N GLY A 446 6.10 -0.71 -26.20
CA GLY A 446 5.29 0.51 -26.32
C GLY A 446 4.53 0.84 -25.03
N THR A 447 4.01 -0.18 -24.33
CA THR A 447 3.38 0.04 -23.02
C THR A 447 4.42 0.38 -21.93
N TYR A 448 5.63 -0.18 -22.01
CA TYR A 448 6.74 0.27 -21.15
C TYR A 448 7.05 1.75 -21.36
N MET A 449 7.02 2.24 -22.59
CA MET A 449 7.20 3.67 -22.88
C MET A 449 6.14 4.53 -22.20
N LEU A 450 4.88 4.06 -22.12
CA LEU A 450 3.83 4.75 -21.34
C LEU A 450 4.20 4.82 -19.85
N SER A 451 4.74 3.74 -19.28
CA SER A 451 5.23 3.73 -17.90
C SER A 451 6.37 4.73 -17.71
N ALA A 452 7.31 4.77 -18.63
CA ALA A 452 8.43 5.71 -18.61
C ALA A 452 7.95 7.18 -18.72
N ILE A 453 6.95 7.45 -19.55
CA ILE A 453 6.34 8.79 -19.69
C ILE A 453 5.64 9.19 -18.39
N VAL A 454 4.82 8.32 -17.81
CA VAL A 454 4.19 8.60 -16.51
C VAL A 454 5.24 8.94 -15.45
N GLN A 455 6.29 8.12 -15.32
CA GLN A 455 7.37 8.41 -14.36
C GLN A 455 8.09 9.73 -14.67
N LYS A 456 8.30 10.07 -15.93
CA LYS A 456 8.94 11.33 -16.34
C LYS A 456 8.12 12.56 -15.96
N VAL A 457 6.81 12.54 -16.18
CA VAL A 457 5.94 13.70 -15.94
C VAL A 457 5.45 13.83 -14.49
N THR A 458 5.48 12.74 -13.72
CA THR A 458 5.02 12.73 -12.33
C THR A 458 6.18 12.74 -11.33
N GLY A 459 7.36 12.24 -11.72
CA GLY A 459 8.49 11.97 -10.81
C GLY A 459 8.31 10.69 -9.98
N GLU A 460 7.24 9.93 -10.19
CA GLU A 460 6.85 8.74 -9.43
C GLU A 460 6.83 7.51 -10.35
N LYS A 461 7.25 6.33 -9.85
CA LYS A 461 7.01 5.07 -10.56
C LYS A 461 5.50 4.84 -10.73
N VAL A 462 5.08 4.12 -11.75
CA VAL A 462 3.63 3.90 -11.99
C VAL A 462 2.95 3.26 -10.77
N VAL A 463 3.59 2.31 -10.11
CA VAL A 463 3.04 1.68 -8.90
C VAL A 463 2.83 2.70 -7.77
N ASP A 464 3.80 3.57 -7.54
CA ASP A 464 3.74 4.61 -6.50
C ASP A 464 2.72 5.70 -6.85
N TYR A 465 2.67 6.10 -8.13
CA TYR A 465 1.70 7.07 -8.64
C TYR A 465 0.25 6.58 -8.52
N LEU A 466 0.02 5.29 -8.79
CA LEU A 466 -1.30 4.67 -8.66
C LEU A 466 -1.70 4.42 -7.19
N TYR A 467 -0.75 4.33 -6.27
CA TYR A 467 -1.06 3.98 -4.88
C TYR A 467 -2.11 4.89 -4.24
N PRO A 468 -1.92 6.21 -4.13
CA PRO A 468 -2.90 7.11 -3.53
C PRO A 468 -4.16 7.29 -4.39
N ARG A 469 -4.06 7.14 -5.71
CA ARG A 469 -5.10 7.47 -6.69
C ARG A 469 -6.04 6.32 -7.01
N LEU A 470 -5.52 5.09 -7.02
CA LEU A 470 -6.26 3.89 -7.42
C LEU A 470 -6.20 2.79 -6.36
N PHE A 471 -5.00 2.36 -5.96
CA PHE A 471 -4.83 1.16 -5.13
C PHE A 471 -5.42 1.36 -3.73
N ARG A 472 -5.09 2.45 -3.05
CA ARG A 472 -5.63 2.74 -1.72
C ARG A 472 -7.15 2.92 -1.70
N PRO A 473 -7.79 3.68 -2.59
CA PRO A 473 -9.25 3.75 -2.66
C PRO A 473 -9.93 2.39 -2.84
N LEU A 474 -9.34 1.50 -3.64
CA LEU A 474 -9.82 0.15 -3.86
C LEU A 474 -9.43 -0.85 -2.75
N GLY A 475 -8.61 -0.43 -1.77
CA GLY A 475 -8.10 -1.30 -0.72
C GLY A 475 -7.09 -2.32 -1.21
N ILE A 476 -6.33 -1.99 -2.24
CA ILE A 476 -5.22 -2.79 -2.75
C ILE A 476 -3.95 -2.38 -2.01
N VAL A 477 -3.38 -3.27 -1.19
CA VAL A 477 -2.30 -2.92 -0.26
C VAL A 477 -0.94 -3.50 -0.62
N ASN A 478 -0.86 -4.49 -1.50
CA ASN A 478 0.37 -5.22 -1.81
C ASN A 478 0.71 -5.23 -3.30
N ALA A 479 0.31 -4.20 -4.03
CA ALA A 479 0.69 -4.04 -5.43
C ALA A 479 2.20 -3.89 -5.55
N ARG A 480 2.83 -4.73 -6.36
CA ARG A 480 4.25 -4.65 -6.70
C ARG A 480 4.44 -4.85 -8.19
N TRP A 481 5.44 -4.20 -8.76
CA TRP A 481 5.67 -4.21 -10.20
C TRP A 481 7.14 -4.46 -10.52
N GLN A 482 7.42 -5.34 -11.47
CA GLN A 482 8.76 -5.55 -11.99
C GLN A 482 9.30 -4.27 -12.64
N GLU A 483 10.62 -4.11 -12.63
CA GLU A 483 11.30 -2.94 -13.15
C GLU A 483 12.29 -3.28 -14.26
N SER A 484 12.56 -2.29 -15.10
CA SER A 484 13.68 -2.31 -16.02
C SER A 484 15.00 -2.03 -15.28
N PRO A 485 16.17 -2.22 -15.94
CA PRO A 485 17.46 -1.83 -15.35
C PRO A 485 17.54 -0.35 -14.93
N GLN A 486 16.70 0.51 -15.50
CA GLN A 486 16.63 1.95 -15.17
C GLN A 486 15.67 2.27 -14.02
N GLY A 487 15.13 1.26 -13.32
CA GLY A 487 14.19 1.46 -12.21
C GLY A 487 12.82 2.00 -12.64
N ILE A 488 12.40 1.71 -13.87
CA ILE A 488 11.08 2.05 -14.40
C ILE A 488 10.21 0.79 -14.39
N ASN A 489 8.98 0.87 -13.87
CA ASN A 489 8.06 -0.26 -13.91
C ASN A 489 7.85 -0.74 -15.34
N THR A 490 7.83 -2.07 -15.56
CA THR A 490 7.77 -2.65 -16.92
C THR A 490 6.50 -2.29 -17.71
N GLY A 491 5.45 -1.85 -17.03
CA GLY A 491 4.21 -1.35 -17.63
C GLY A 491 3.44 -2.38 -18.45
N GLY A 492 4.08 -3.01 -19.40
CA GLY A 492 3.48 -4.02 -20.30
C GLY A 492 3.25 -5.40 -19.67
N TRP A 493 3.85 -5.68 -18.52
CA TRP A 493 3.77 -6.93 -17.73
C TRP A 493 4.28 -6.66 -16.31
N GLY A 494 4.30 -7.71 -15.47
CA GLY A 494 5.05 -7.71 -14.22
C GLY A 494 4.37 -7.04 -13.02
N LEU A 495 3.12 -6.61 -13.13
CA LEU A 495 2.30 -6.23 -11.98
C LEU A 495 1.84 -7.50 -11.26
N TYR A 496 1.91 -7.49 -9.92
CA TYR A 496 1.39 -8.54 -9.05
C TYR A 496 0.23 -8.00 -8.24
N LEU A 497 -0.93 -8.65 -8.33
CA LEU A 497 -2.13 -8.36 -7.57
C LEU A 497 -2.84 -9.65 -7.16
N LYS A 498 -3.67 -9.59 -6.11
CA LYS A 498 -4.59 -10.67 -5.75
C LYS A 498 -5.71 -10.77 -6.78
N THR A 499 -6.35 -11.94 -6.85
CA THR A 499 -7.51 -12.16 -7.71
C THR A 499 -8.63 -11.18 -7.43
N GLU A 500 -8.92 -10.89 -6.16
CA GLU A 500 -9.94 -9.92 -5.77
C GLU A 500 -9.58 -8.49 -6.19
N ASP A 501 -8.30 -8.11 -6.15
CA ASP A 501 -7.86 -6.77 -6.56
C ASP A 501 -8.10 -6.54 -8.06
N LEU A 502 -7.89 -7.59 -8.86
CA LEU A 502 -8.22 -7.55 -10.28
C LEU A 502 -9.74 -7.45 -10.51
N ALA A 503 -10.53 -8.17 -9.71
CA ALA A 503 -11.99 -8.09 -9.76
C ALA A 503 -12.51 -6.70 -9.37
N LYS A 504 -11.89 -6.04 -8.38
CA LYS A 504 -12.19 -4.64 -8.01
C LYS A 504 -11.93 -3.68 -9.16
N MET A 505 -10.85 -3.87 -9.91
CA MET A 505 -10.58 -3.07 -11.12
C MET A 505 -11.67 -3.25 -12.17
N GLY A 506 -12.09 -4.48 -12.42
CA GLY A 506 -13.22 -4.76 -13.33
C GLY A 506 -14.52 -4.11 -12.85
N GLN A 507 -14.83 -4.20 -11.56
CA GLN A 507 -16.01 -3.57 -10.96
C GLN A 507 -15.95 -2.04 -11.07
N LEU A 508 -14.78 -1.42 -10.87
CA LEU A 508 -14.57 0.02 -11.04
C LEU A 508 -14.90 0.48 -12.47
N PHE A 509 -14.45 -0.27 -13.48
CA PHE A 509 -14.76 0.02 -14.88
C PHE A 509 -16.27 -0.12 -15.17
N LEU A 510 -16.92 -1.17 -14.66
CA LEU A 510 -18.38 -1.35 -14.78
C LEU A 510 -19.18 -0.19 -14.14
N GLN A 511 -18.64 0.41 -13.08
CA GLN A 511 -19.21 1.56 -12.38
C GLN A 511 -18.73 2.90 -12.94
N LYS A 512 -18.15 2.91 -14.15
CA LYS A 512 -17.70 4.12 -14.86
C LYS A 512 -16.70 4.94 -14.03
N GLY A 513 -15.84 4.27 -13.29
CA GLY A 513 -14.81 4.90 -12.47
C GLY A 513 -15.26 5.35 -11.09
N ASN A 514 -16.53 5.13 -10.71
CA ASN A 514 -17.03 5.44 -9.37
C ASN A 514 -16.82 4.24 -8.44
N TRP A 515 -16.32 4.50 -7.24
CA TRP A 515 -16.13 3.50 -6.19
C TRP A 515 -16.65 4.01 -4.85
N ASN A 516 -17.66 3.36 -4.30
CA ASN A 516 -18.28 3.74 -3.02
C ASN A 516 -18.72 5.22 -2.97
N GLY A 517 -19.20 5.76 -4.08
CA GLY A 517 -19.65 7.16 -4.19
C GLY A 517 -18.54 8.17 -4.49
N GLN A 518 -17.30 7.74 -4.60
CA GLN A 518 -16.16 8.57 -5.00
C GLN A 518 -15.77 8.29 -6.44
N GLN A 519 -15.63 9.34 -7.26
CA GLN A 519 -15.10 9.21 -8.63
C GLN A 519 -13.59 9.02 -8.57
N ILE A 520 -13.12 7.80 -8.79
CA ILE A 520 -11.70 7.40 -8.78
C ILE A 520 -11.06 7.63 -10.14
N LEU A 521 -11.75 7.23 -11.21
CA LEU A 521 -11.33 7.48 -12.59
C LEU A 521 -12.34 8.38 -13.28
N PRO A 522 -11.92 9.34 -14.12
CA PRO A 522 -12.85 10.13 -14.92
C PRO A 522 -13.76 9.22 -15.77
N GLU A 523 -15.08 9.45 -15.77
CA GLU A 523 -16.03 8.65 -16.55
C GLU A 523 -15.68 8.66 -18.04
N GLU A 524 -15.28 9.81 -18.57
CA GLU A 524 -14.86 9.95 -19.97
C GLU A 524 -13.62 9.07 -20.29
N TRP A 525 -12.68 8.96 -19.35
CA TRP A 525 -11.55 8.06 -19.53
C TRP A 525 -11.99 6.60 -19.61
N VAL A 526 -12.84 6.16 -18.69
CA VAL A 526 -13.35 4.77 -18.68
C VAL A 526 -14.09 4.49 -19.98
N LYS A 527 -14.91 5.42 -20.47
CA LYS A 527 -15.62 5.31 -21.74
C LYS A 527 -14.66 5.22 -22.92
N GLU A 528 -13.65 6.09 -22.97
CA GLU A 528 -12.63 6.08 -24.04
C GLU A 528 -11.81 4.80 -24.02
N ALA A 529 -11.30 4.40 -22.85
CA ALA A 529 -10.48 3.20 -22.70
C ALA A 529 -11.22 1.89 -23.02
N SER A 530 -12.56 1.88 -22.85
CA SER A 530 -13.41 0.72 -23.13
C SER A 530 -13.99 0.71 -24.55
N ALA A 531 -13.81 1.80 -25.32
CA ALA A 531 -14.31 1.89 -26.69
C ALA A 531 -13.36 1.23 -27.68
N CYS A 532 -13.90 0.82 -28.83
CA CYS A 532 -13.08 0.37 -29.96
C CYS A 532 -12.31 1.56 -30.52
N GLN A 533 -10.98 1.55 -30.38
CA GLN A 533 -10.11 2.65 -30.83
C GLN A 533 -9.60 2.40 -32.26
N VAL A 534 -9.21 1.16 -32.54
CA VAL A 534 -8.60 0.79 -33.82
C VAL A 534 -8.99 -0.65 -34.20
N PRO A 535 -9.11 -0.98 -35.49
CA PRO A 535 -9.23 -2.36 -35.89
C PRO A 535 -7.91 -3.10 -35.61
N SER A 536 -7.99 -4.21 -34.87
CA SER A 536 -6.82 -5.06 -34.58
C SER A 536 -6.40 -5.95 -35.75
N LEU A 537 -7.05 -5.79 -36.89
CA LEU A 537 -6.81 -6.53 -38.12
C LEU A 537 -6.49 -5.57 -39.26
N PRO A 538 -5.50 -5.90 -40.11
CA PRO A 538 -5.29 -5.17 -41.33
C PRO A 538 -6.57 -5.09 -42.17
N ALA A 539 -6.79 -3.97 -42.84
CA ALA A 539 -7.95 -3.78 -43.70
C ALA A 539 -7.95 -4.89 -44.80
N GLY A 540 -9.07 -5.63 -44.86
CA GLY A 540 -9.25 -6.72 -45.83
C GLY A 540 -8.93 -8.12 -45.30
N MET A 541 -8.41 -8.28 -44.09
CA MET A 541 -8.20 -9.59 -43.50
C MET A 541 -9.51 -10.15 -42.92
N LYS A 542 -9.99 -11.27 -43.48
CA LYS A 542 -11.21 -11.91 -42.96
C LYS A 542 -10.93 -12.68 -41.66
N PRO A 543 -11.91 -12.76 -40.73
CA PRO A 543 -11.76 -13.50 -39.45
C PRO A 543 -11.31 -14.96 -39.62
N GLU A 544 -11.66 -15.60 -40.75
CA GLU A 544 -11.28 -16.96 -41.09
C GLU A 544 -9.77 -17.12 -41.34
N MET A 545 -9.08 -16.07 -41.77
CA MET A 545 -7.62 -16.06 -41.95
C MET A 545 -6.86 -16.03 -40.64
N LEU A 546 -7.44 -15.44 -39.59
CA LEU A 546 -6.90 -15.44 -38.24
C LEU A 546 -6.92 -16.83 -37.60
N GLN A 547 -7.94 -17.63 -37.86
CA GLN A 547 -8.02 -18.98 -37.35
C GLN A 547 -6.89 -19.85 -37.97
N LYS A 548 -6.58 -19.63 -39.23
CA LYS A 548 -5.45 -20.30 -39.91
C LYS A 548 -4.09 -19.81 -39.38
N ALA A 549 -3.90 -18.53 -39.17
CA ALA A 549 -2.66 -17.97 -38.60
C ALA A 549 -2.42 -18.42 -37.16
N LYS A 550 -3.47 -18.50 -36.34
CA LYS A 550 -3.40 -19.03 -34.96
C LYS A 550 -3.13 -20.54 -34.93
N MET A 551 -3.60 -21.29 -35.89
CA MET A 551 -3.31 -22.73 -36.02
C MET A 551 -1.90 -23.00 -36.51
N SER A 552 -1.33 -22.16 -37.39
CA SER A 552 0.06 -22.30 -37.86
C SER A 552 1.09 -21.88 -36.78
N ALA A 553 0.74 -20.95 -35.89
CA ALA A 553 1.59 -20.58 -34.76
C ALA A 553 1.65 -21.64 -33.64
N LYS A 554 0.67 -22.55 -33.58
CA LYS A 554 0.67 -23.69 -32.63
C LYS A 554 1.46 -24.92 -33.11
N THR A 555 1.94 -24.92 -34.33
CA THR A 555 2.70 -26.05 -34.94
C THR A 555 4.20 -25.77 -35.11
N SER A 556 4.70 -24.65 -34.54
CA SER A 556 6.12 -24.26 -34.64
C SER A 556 6.79 -24.07 -33.26
N ASP A 557 6.36 -24.83 -32.26
CA ASP A 557 7.09 -25.02 -30.98
C ASP A 557 7.37 -26.51 -30.77
#